data_b41ce39f9e6d2698e5975b7b7334b81c
#
_entry.id   b41ce39f9e6d2698e5975b7b7334b81c
#
_cell.length_a   1.000
_cell.length_b   1.000
_cell.length_c   1.000
_cell.angle_alpha   90.00
_cell.angle_beta   90.00
_cell.angle_gamma   90.00
#
_symmetry.space_group_name_H-M   'P 1'
#
loop_
_entity.id
_entity.type
_entity.pdbx_description
1 polymer ?
#
loop_
_entity_poly.entity_id
_entity_poly.type
_entity_poly.pdbx_seq_one_letter_code
_entity_poly.pdbx_strand_id
1 'polypeptide(L)'
;MKKVTILALHLGYGGIEKCIAALANSLVDTYKVEILAIYKLYDEPAFYIDPKVHIRYLSKVVPNKNDFKYAVKRVNIFKIIKEAIKALNILRIKRKVLIDAIDSCDSDIIISTRDYTNKYLGEYRNNNVIAIGWEHNHPHGDKVIMKRLRNSCKYLDKLVVVSRELKHIYSEDFKNN
;
A
#
# COMPACT_ATOMS: atom_id res chain seq x y z
N MET A 1 -10.55 -9.84 -21.11
CA MET A 1 -9.24 -9.81 -20.43
C MET A 1 -9.49 -9.43 -18.97
N LYS A 2 -9.03 -10.22 -17.99
CA LYS A 2 -9.21 -9.91 -16.58
C LYS A 2 -8.47 -8.64 -16.18
N LYS A 3 -9.00 -7.92 -15.20
CA LYS A 3 -8.40 -6.67 -14.69
C LYS A 3 -7.70 -6.93 -13.37
N VAL A 4 -6.45 -6.43 -13.26
CA VAL A 4 -5.63 -6.48 -12.04
C VAL A 4 -5.33 -5.06 -11.58
N THR A 5 -5.65 -4.75 -10.34
CA THR A 5 -5.30 -3.48 -9.69
C THR A 5 -4.21 -3.71 -8.65
N ILE A 6 -3.17 -2.87 -8.69
CA ILE A 6 -2.08 -2.87 -7.69
C ILE A 6 -2.20 -1.62 -6.83
N LEU A 7 -2.36 -1.79 -5.52
CA LEU A 7 -2.39 -0.69 -4.57
C LEU A 7 -0.97 -0.31 -4.15
N ALA A 8 -0.58 0.93 -4.43
CA ALA A 8 0.72 1.49 -4.10
C ALA A 8 0.59 2.67 -3.12
N LEU A 9 1.59 2.88 -2.26
CA LEU A 9 1.64 4.10 -1.45
C LEU A 9 2.02 5.32 -2.31
N HIS A 10 3.03 5.15 -3.14
CA HIS A 10 3.53 6.10 -4.15
C HIS A 10 4.30 5.33 -5.22
N LEU A 11 4.79 6.02 -6.25
CA LEU A 11 5.64 5.46 -7.30
C LEU A 11 7.02 6.14 -7.36
N GLY A 12 7.53 6.56 -6.18
CA GLY A 12 8.86 7.13 -6.04
C GLY A 12 9.96 6.06 -5.91
N TYR A 13 11.12 6.48 -5.39
CA TYR A 13 12.26 5.58 -5.18
C TYR A 13 12.03 4.66 -3.99
N GLY A 14 12.23 3.35 -4.20
CA GLY A 14 12.12 2.31 -3.17
C GLY A 14 12.09 0.90 -3.74
N GLY A 15 12.40 -0.10 -2.91
CA GLY A 15 12.43 -1.51 -3.33
C GLY A 15 11.02 -2.03 -3.66
N ILE A 16 10.03 -1.67 -2.87
CA ILE A 16 8.62 -2.05 -3.11
C ILE A 16 8.12 -1.41 -4.42
N GLU A 17 8.43 -0.15 -4.65
CA GLU A 17 8.04 0.60 -5.84
C GLU A 17 8.67 0.01 -7.11
N LYS A 18 9.94 -0.45 -7.01
CA LYS A 18 10.61 -1.21 -8.09
C LYS A 18 9.90 -2.53 -8.37
N CYS A 19 9.50 -3.26 -7.33
CA CYS A 19 8.76 -4.53 -7.47
C CYS A 19 7.37 -4.29 -8.08
N ILE A 20 6.67 -3.22 -7.70
CA ILE A 20 5.37 -2.83 -8.28
C ILE A 20 5.50 -2.58 -9.80
N ALA A 21 6.50 -1.79 -10.21
CA ALA A 21 6.75 -1.52 -11.62
C ALA A 21 7.06 -2.82 -12.41
N ALA A 22 7.95 -3.67 -11.86
CA ALA A 22 8.29 -4.95 -12.48
C ALA A 22 7.07 -5.87 -12.61
N LEU A 23 6.24 -5.99 -11.56
CA LEU A 23 5.02 -6.79 -11.60
C LEU A 23 4.02 -6.25 -12.63
N ALA A 24 3.76 -4.94 -12.62
CA ALA A 24 2.84 -4.32 -13.58
C ALA A 24 3.27 -4.59 -15.02
N ASN A 25 4.56 -4.39 -15.32
CA ASN A 25 5.12 -4.64 -16.65
C ASN A 25 5.05 -6.13 -17.06
N SER A 26 5.18 -7.06 -16.11
CA SER A 26 5.07 -8.51 -16.40
C SER A 26 3.64 -8.97 -16.66
N LEU A 27 2.65 -8.24 -16.18
CA LEU A 27 1.23 -8.62 -16.29
C LEU A 27 0.53 -7.96 -17.49
N VAL A 28 1.07 -6.89 -18.04
CA VAL A 28 0.39 -5.99 -18.98
C VAL A 28 -0.03 -6.65 -20.31
N ASP A 29 0.66 -7.69 -20.73
CA ASP A 29 0.30 -8.41 -21.97
C ASP A 29 -0.83 -9.44 -21.78
N THR A 30 -1.10 -9.84 -20.51
CA THR A 30 -2.11 -10.86 -20.18
C THR A 30 -3.34 -10.26 -19.49
N TYR A 31 -3.18 -9.16 -18.78
CA TYR A 31 -4.21 -8.51 -17.98
C TYR A 31 -4.34 -7.03 -18.33
N LYS A 32 -5.54 -6.46 -18.07
CA LYS A 32 -5.66 -5.01 -17.94
C LYS A 32 -5.09 -4.60 -16.60
N VAL A 33 -3.98 -3.88 -16.58
CA VAL A 33 -3.29 -3.51 -15.34
C VAL A 33 -3.55 -2.06 -14.98
N GLU A 34 -3.98 -1.83 -13.73
CA GLU A 34 -4.12 -0.50 -13.13
C GLU A 34 -3.27 -0.42 -11.87
N ILE A 35 -2.59 0.71 -11.66
CA ILE A 35 -1.91 1.04 -10.40
C ILE A 35 -2.66 2.18 -9.74
N LEU A 36 -3.18 1.96 -8.53
CA LEU A 36 -3.76 2.99 -7.67
C LEU A 36 -2.72 3.43 -6.65
N ALA A 37 -2.06 4.55 -6.91
CA ALA A 37 -1.07 5.13 -6.01
C ALA A 37 -1.74 6.19 -5.10
N ILE A 38 -1.58 6.07 -3.77
CA ILE A 38 -2.20 7.00 -2.83
C ILE A 38 -1.65 8.42 -3.03
N TYR A 39 -0.32 8.56 -3.12
CA TYR A 39 0.34 9.86 -3.23
C TYR A 39 1.07 10.04 -4.55
N LYS A 40 0.97 11.22 -5.16
CA LYS A 40 1.87 11.66 -6.23
C LYS A 40 3.02 12.45 -5.59
N LEU A 41 4.19 11.81 -5.42
CA LEU A 41 5.38 12.45 -4.81
C LEU A 41 6.31 13.06 -5.85
N TYR A 42 6.27 12.60 -7.09
CA TYR A 42 7.09 13.01 -8.22
C TYR A 42 6.21 13.17 -9.46
N ASP A 43 6.66 13.93 -10.44
CA ASP A 43 5.92 14.11 -11.69
C ASP A 43 5.83 12.81 -12.48
N GLU A 44 6.93 12.04 -12.51
CA GLU A 44 7.03 10.74 -13.16
C GLU A 44 7.33 9.64 -12.15
N PRO A 45 6.90 8.39 -12.40
CA PRO A 45 7.33 7.23 -11.64
C PRO A 45 8.86 7.07 -11.67
N ALA A 46 9.47 6.68 -10.52
CA ALA A 46 10.92 6.51 -10.41
C ALA A 46 11.47 5.30 -11.21
N PHE A 47 10.61 4.35 -11.55
CA PHE A 47 10.94 3.16 -12.33
C PHE A 47 10.04 3.11 -13.56
N TYR A 48 10.58 2.58 -14.66
CA TYR A 48 9.83 2.42 -15.91
C TYR A 48 8.57 1.59 -15.70
N ILE A 49 7.46 2.11 -16.17
CA ILE A 49 6.16 1.44 -16.22
C ILE A 49 5.67 1.50 -17.67
N ASP A 50 5.26 0.36 -18.22
CA ASP A 50 4.76 0.25 -19.59
C ASP A 50 3.57 1.20 -19.79
N PRO A 51 3.50 1.95 -20.91
CA PRO A 51 2.40 2.88 -21.20
C PRO A 51 1.01 2.24 -21.26
N LYS A 52 0.91 0.93 -21.44
CA LYS A 52 -0.37 0.20 -21.35
C LYS A 52 -0.92 0.09 -19.92
N VAL A 53 -0.09 0.30 -18.89
CA VAL A 53 -0.50 0.28 -17.49
C VAL A 53 -1.19 1.60 -17.15
N HIS A 54 -2.42 1.52 -16.70
CA HIS A 54 -3.15 2.71 -16.25
C HIS A 54 -2.71 3.11 -14.84
N ILE A 55 -2.22 4.35 -14.67
CA ILE A 55 -1.81 4.88 -13.36
C ILE A 55 -2.81 5.94 -12.91
N ARG A 56 -3.36 5.77 -11.71
CA ARG A 56 -4.25 6.75 -11.07
C ARG A 56 -3.74 7.12 -9.68
N TYR A 57 -3.56 8.40 -9.45
CA TYR A 57 -3.20 8.96 -8.14
C TYR A 57 -4.46 9.34 -7.38
N LEU A 58 -4.62 8.82 -6.16
CA LEU A 58 -5.84 8.97 -5.36
C LEU A 58 -5.90 10.29 -4.59
N SER A 59 -4.75 10.87 -4.26
CA SER A 59 -4.68 12.09 -3.44
C SER A 59 -3.74 13.13 -4.05
N LYS A 60 -4.18 14.38 -3.99
CA LYS A 60 -3.31 15.54 -4.28
C LYS A 60 -2.50 15.97 -3.06
N VAL A 61 -2.83 15.46 -1.88
CA VAL A 61 -2.16 15.80 -0.62
C VAL A 61 -0.98 14.87 -0.41
N VAL A 62 0.16 15.43 -0.01
CA VAL A 62 1.40 14.69 0.29
C VAL A 62 1.69 14.69 1.78
N PRO A 63 2.42 13.67 2.31
CA PRO A 63 2.81 13.63 3.72
C PRO A 63 3.66 14.83 4.12
N ASN A 64 3.38 15.43 5.30
CA ASN A 64 4.09 16.58 5.84
C ASN A 64 5.18 16.19 6.86
N LYS A 65 5.72 14.97 6.77
CA LYS A 65 6.69 14.43 7.75
C LYS A 65 7.91 15.32 7.96
N ASN A 66 8.43 15.93 6.90
CA ASN A 66 9.61 16.80 6.97
C ASN A 66 9.28 18.13 7.67
N ASP A 67 8.15 18.73 7.36
CA ASP A 67 7.69 19.98 7.99
C ASP A 67 7.45 19.78 9.50
N PHE A 68 6.83 18.64 9.87
CA PHE A 68 6.63 18.26 11.26
C PHE A 68 7.96 18.08 12.01
N LYS A 69 8.89 17.30 11.44
CA LYS A 69 10.24 17.11 12.02
C LYS A 69 10.98 18.44 12.18
N TYR A 70 10.88 19.32 11.20
CA TYR A 70 11.50 20.63 11.26
C TYR A 70 10.91 21.49 12.39
N ALA A 71 9.57 21.48 12.55
CA ALA A 71 8.90 22.19 13.63
C ALA A 71 9.33 21.68 15.03
N VAL A 72 9.42 20.35 15.20
CA VAL A 72 9.90 19.71 16.42
C VAL A 72 11.36 20.10 16.72
N LYS A 73 12.25 20.02 15.71
CA LYS A 73 13.67 20.36 15.88
C LYS A 73 13.89 21.82 16.31
N ARG A 74 13.01 22.73 15.91
CA ARG A 74 13.05 24.15 16.29
C ARG A 74 12.25 24.47 17.57
N VAL A 75 11.67 23.47 18.24
CA VAL A 75 10.86 23.63 19.47
C VAL A 75 9.77 24.68 19.32
N ASN A 76 9.20 24.84 18.12
CA ASN A 76 8.15 25.80 17.86
C ASN A 76 6.78 25.16 18.09
N ILE A 77 6.22 25.36 19.29
CA ILE A 77 5.00 24.69 19.76
C ILE A 77 3.81 24.98 18.81
N PHE A 78 3.61 26.22 18.39
CA PHE A 78 2.50 26.56 17.49
C PHE A 78 2.63 25.85 16.12
N LYS A 79 3.85 25.76 15.60
CA LYS A 79 4.14 25.06 14.35
C LYS A 79 3.98 23.54 14.49
N ILE A 80 4.38 22.98 15.63
CA ILE A 80 4.18 21.55 15.95
C ILE A 80 2.68 21.23 15.96
N ILE A 81 1.86 22.01 16.65
CA ILE A 81 0.41 21.80 16.72
C ILE A 81 -0.21 21.92 15.31
N LYS A 82 0.15 22.94 14.55
CA LYS A 82 -0.34 23.12 13.17
C LYS A 82 -0.01 21.93 12.28
N GLU A 83 1.25 21.48 12.31
CA GLU A 83 1.68 20.34 11.49
C GLU A 83 1.09 18.99 11.98
N ALA A 84 0.83 18.84 13.28
CA ALA A 84 0.12 17.69 13.81
C ALA A 84 -1.34 17.63 13.32
N ILE A 85 -2.06 18.74 13.35
CA ILE A 85 -3.43 18.82 12.81
C ILE A 85 -3.43 18.50 11.31
N LYS A 86 -2.48 19.07 10.56
CA LYS A 86 -2.29 18.78 9.13
C LYS A 86 -2.03 17.30 8.88
N ALA A 87 -1.16 16.67 9.69
CA ALA A 87 -0.87 15.23 9.61
C ALA A 87 -2.12 14.38 9.85
N LEU A 88 -2.94 14.70 10.85
CA LEU A 88 -4.19 14.01 11.12
C LEU A 88 -5.17 14.11 9.95
N ASN A 89 -5.28 15.30 9.34
CA ASN A 89 -6.12 15.49 8.16
C ASN A 89 -5.62 14.70 6.95
N ILE A 90 -4.31 14.67 6.72
CA ILE A 90 -3.68 13.83 5.67
C ILE A 90 -4.01 12.36 5.88
N LEU A 91 -3.94 11.86 7.13
CA LEU A 91 -4.29 10.47 7.44
C LEU A 91 -5.77 10.16 7.19
N ARG A 92 -6.68 11.10 7.50
CA ARG A 92 -8.12 10.97 7.20
C ARG A 92 -8.38 10.93 5.69
N ILE A 93 -7.76 11.85 4.94
CA ILE A 93 -7.86 11.87 3.48
C ILE A 93 -7.32 10.57 2.88
N LYS A 94 -6.12 10.15 3.29
CA LYS A 94 -5.50 8.89 2.86
C LYS A 94 -6.45 7.70 3.06
N ARG A 95 -7.05 7.59 4.25
CA ARG A 95 -8.00 6.52 4.56
C ARG A 95 -9.21 6.58 3.63
N LYS A 96 -9.82 7.76 3.51
CA LYS A 96 -11.03 7.94 2.69
C LYS A 96 -10.79 7.59 1.23
N VAL A 97 -9.77 8.19 0.59
CA VAL A 97 -9.51 7.96 -0.85
C VAL A 97 -9.16 6.51 -1.14
N LEU A 98 -8.50 5.81 -0.19
CA LEU A 98 -8.19 4.39 -0.33
C LEU A 98 -9.44 3.53 -0.25
N ILE A 99 -10.32 3.77 0.73
CA ILE A 99 -11.58 3.04 0.89
C ILE A 99 -12.47 3.27 -0.33
N ASP A 100 -12.68 4.53 -0.72
CA ASP A 100 -13.51 4.89 -1.89
C ASP A 100 -12.97 4.21 -3.17
N ALA A 101 -11.66 4.13 -3.32
CA ALA A 101 -11.02 3.51 -4.48
C ALA A 101 -11.15 1.97 -4.48
N ILE A 102 -11.10 1.32 -3.31
CA ILE A 102 -11.28 -0.13 -3.19
C ILE A 102 -12.75 -0.50 -3.42
N ASP A 103 -13.68 0.20 -2.78
CA ASP A 103 -15.12 -0.04 -2.86
C ASP A 103 -15.66 0.14 -4.29
N SER A 104 -15.17 1.16 -5.00
CA SER A 104 -15.53 1.43 -6.40
C SER A 104 -14.71 0.64 -7.43
N CYS A 105 -13.79 -0.24 -7.00
CA CYS A 105 -12.92 -0.96 -7.92
C CYS A 105 -13.66 -2.08 -8.65
N ASP A 106 -13.56 -2.09 -9.98
CA ASP A 106 -14.17 -3.08 -10.89
C ASP A 106 -13.21 -4.20 -11.29
N SER A 107 -12.11 -4.39 -10.56
CA SER A 107 -11.09 -5.39 -10.89
C SER A 107 -11.46 -6.80 -10.42
N ASP A 108 -10.98 -7.81 -11.16
CA ASP A 108 -11.08 -9.22 -10.75
C ASP A 108 -10.11 -9.55 -9.61
N ILE A 109 -8.95 -8.89 -9.60
CA ILE A 109 -7.88 -9.10 -8.62
C ILE A 109 -7.36 -7.76 -8.13
N ILE A 110 -7.21 -7.61 -6.82
CA ILE A 110 -6.53 -6.45 -6.20
C ILE A 110 -5.34 -6.96 -5.40
N ILE A 111 -4.15 -6.42 -5.71
CA ILE A 111 -2.89 -6.73 -5.03
C ILE A 111 -2.51 -5.54 -4.15
N SER A 112 -2.44 -5.76 -2.85
CA SER A 112 -1.99 -4.78 -1.86
C SER A 112 -0.52 -5.02 -1.51
N THR A 113 0.27 -3.96 -1.39
CA THR A 113 1.73 -4.06 -1.19
C THR A 113 2.18 -3.62 0.20
N ARG A 114 1.24 -3.35 1.11
CA ARG A 114 1.55 -2.93 2.50
C ARG A 114 0.47 -3.39 3.48
N ASP A 115 0.86 -3.65 4.72
CA ASP A 115 -0.03 -4.05 5.80
C ASP A 115 -1.22 -3.08 6.01
N TYR A 116 -0.97 -1.78 5.92
CA TYR A 116 -2.02 -0.77 6.00
C TYR A 116 -3.07 -0.91 4.90
N THR A 117 -2.67 -1.16 3.66
CA THR A 117 -3.60 -1.34 2.53
C THR A 117 -4.24 -2.73 2.55
N ASN A 118 -3.56 -3.76 3.07
CA ASN A 118 -4.12 -5.10 3.28
C ASN A 118 -5.41 -5.07 4.10
N LYS A 119 -5.37 -4.33 5.25
CA LYS A 119 -6.52 -4.19 6.13
C LYS A 119 -7.75 -3.66 5.39
N TYR A 120 -7.60 -2.53 4.69
CA TYR A 120 -8.73 -1.91 3.99
C TYR A 120 -9.18 -2.73 2.77
N LEU A 121 -8.25 -3.37 2.07
CA LEU A 121 -8.60 -4.28 0.99
C LEU A 121 -9.49 -5.42 1.50
N GLY A 122 -9.10 -6.06 2.60
CA GLY A 122 -9.89 -7.14 3.18
C GLY A 122 -11.27 -6.71 3.69
N GLU A 123 -11.38 -5.48 4.24
CA GLU A 123 -12.63 -4.98 4.85
C GLU A 123 -13.61 -4.37 3.83
N TYR A 124 -13.14 -3.77 2.73
CA TYR A 124 -13.96 -2.93 1.86
C TYR A 124 -14.04 -3.41 0.40
N ARG A 125 -13.38 -4.49 0.01
CA ARG A 125 -13.49 -5.03 -1.35
C ARG A 125 -14.86 -5.64 -1.61
N ASN A 126 -15.29 -5.67 -2.85
CA ASN A 126 -16.43 -6.46 -3.28
C ASN A 126 -16.13 -7.96 -3.14
N ASN A 127 -17.12 -8.77 -2.79
CA ASN A 127 -16.98 -10.21 -2.54
C ASN A 127 -16.46 -11.01 -3.74
N ASN A 128 -16.65 -10.52 -4.96
CA ASN A 128 -16.21 -11.17 -6.20
C ASN A 128 -14.73 -10.88 -6.53
N VAL A 129 -14.07 -9.97 -5.80
CA VAL A 129 -12.69 -9.56 -6.03
C VAL A 129 -11.74 -10.45 -5.26
N ILE A 130 -10.74 -11.02 -5.92
CA ILE A 130 -9.66 -11.76 -5.26
C ILE A 130 -8.68 -10.75 -4.64
N ALA A 131 -8.54 -10.78 -3.32
CA ALA A 131 -7.65 -9.90 -2.56
C ALA A 131 -6.35 -10.61 -2.22
N ILE A 132 -5.24 -10.05 -2.69
CA ILE A 132 -3.89 -10.58 -2.47
C ILE A 132 -3.07 -9.54 -1.69
N GLY A 133 -2.51 -9.93 -0.54
CA GLY A 133 -1.48 -9.16 0.14
C GLY A 133 -0.10 -9.57 -0.38
N TRP A 134 0.75 -8.62 -0.68
CA TRP A 134 2.14 -8.87 -1.07
C TRP A 134 3.06 -8.21 -0.06
N GLU A 135 3.64 -9.05 0.84
CA GLU A 135 4.48 -8.56 1.96
C GLU A 135 5.96 -8.61 1.59
N HIS A 136 6.61 -7.48 1.79
CA HIS A 136 8.01 -7.27 1.45
C HIS A 136 8.93 -7.14 2.66
N ASN A 137 8.37 -6.91 3.86
CA ASN A 137 9.15 -6.59 5.03
C ASN A 137 9.44 -7.83 5.87
N HIS A 138 10.64 -7.88 6.46
CA HIS A 138 10.98 -8.88 7.46
C HIS A 138 10.58 -8.38 8.86
N PRO A 139 9.88 -9.20 9.67
CA PRO A 139 9.42 -8.79 10.99
C PRO A 139 10.55 -8.73 12.05
N HIS A 140 11.72 -9.30 11.77
CA HIS A 140 12.89 -9.35 12.68
C HIS A 140 12.56 -9.79 14.12
N GLY A 141 11.59 -10.69 14.30
CA GLY A 141 11.13 -11.17 15.60
C GLY A 141 10.23 -10.19 16.37
N ASP A 142 9.84 -9.06 15.79
CA ASP A 142 8.95 -8.09 16.45
C ASP A 142 7.51 -8.62 16.48
N LYS A 143 7.05 -8.98 17.70
CA LYS A 143 5.69 -9.51 17.92
C LYS A 143 4.59 -8.48 17.60
N VAL A 144 4.87 -7.19 17.73
CA VAL A 144 3.90 -6.11 17.39
C VAL A 144 3.70 -6.04 15.88
N ILE A 145 4.80 -6.11 15.12
CA ILE A 145 4.75 -6.17 13.65
C ILE A 145 3.98 -7.42 13.20
N MET A 146 4.29 -8.59 13.78
CA MET A 146 3.61 -9.85 13.46
C MET A 146 2.11 -9.80 13.73
N LYS A 147 1.72 -9.34 14.94
CA LYS A 147 0.29 -9.16 15.29
C LYS A 147 -0.43 -8.20 14.33
N ARG A 148 0.22 -7.09 13.97
CA ARG A 148 -0.36 -6.11 13.03
C ARG A 148 -0.54 -6.72 11.64
N LEU A 149 0.45 -7.45 11.14
CA LEU A 149 0.37 -8.12 9.85
C LEU A 149 -0.76 -9.15 9.84
N ARG A 150 -0.80 -10.05 10.81
CA ARG A 150 -1.86 -11.06 10.95
C ARG A 150 -3.25 -10.43 10.94
N ASN A 151 -3.46 -9.37 11.73
CA ASN A 151 -4.72 -8.66 11.75
C ASN A 151 -5.06 -7.99 10.41
N SER A 152 -4.06 -7.49 9.69
CA SER A 152 -4.27 -6.84 8.39
C SER A 152 -4.58 -7.84 7.27
N CYS A 153 -4.13 -9.08 7.40
CA CYS A 153 -4.32 -10.13 6.40
C CYS A 153 -5.56 -11.00 6.64
N LYS A 154 -6.29 -10.79 7.74
CA LYS A 154 -7.40 -11.66 8.20
C LYS A 154 -8.47 -11.93 7.13
N TYR A 155 -8.74 -10.95 6.27
CA TYR A 155 -9.79 -11.03 5.26
C TYR A 155 -9.26 -11.05 3.82
N LEU A 156 -7.96 -11.34 3.65
CA LEU A 156 -7.36 -11.56 2.33
C LEU A 156 -7.52 -13.01 1.90
N ASP A 157 -7.63 -13.24 0.59
CA ASP A 157 -7.69 -14.61 0.05
C ASP A 157 -6.31 -15.25 0.02
N LYS A 158 -5.26 -14.45 -0.21
CA LYS A 158 -3.88 -14.92 -0.29
C LYS A 158 -2.90 -13.90 0.27
N LEU A 159 -1.82 -14.40 0.88
CA LEU A 159 -0.64 -13.64 1.23
C LEU A 159 0.56 -14.19 0.45
N VAL A 160 1.16 -13.34 -0.35
CA VAL A 160 2.41 -13.60 -1.08
C VAL A 160 3.56 -12.93 -0.34
N VAL A 161 4.67 -13.62 -0.20
CA VAL A 161 5.88 -13.13 0.47
C VAL A 161 7.10 -13.27 -0.43
N VAL A 162 8.10 -12.41 -0.23
CA VAL A 162 9.25 -12.30 -1.14
C VAL A 162 10.33 -13.37 -0.92
N SER A 163 10.25 -14.19 0.14
CA SER A 163 11.23 -15.25 0.39
C SER A 163 10.63 -16.50 1.05
N ARG A 164 11.33 -17.64 0.93
CA ARG A 164 10.95 -18.89 1.61
C ARG A 164 11.05 -18.76 3.13
N GLU A 165 12.01 -18.00 3.62
CA GLU A 165 12.19 -17.71 5.05
C GLU A 165 10.97 -16.98 5.60
N LEU A 166 10.52 -15.91 4.96
CA LEU A 166 9.30 -15.18 5.35
C LEU A 166 8.07 -16.07 5.30
N LYS A 167 7.97 -16.95 4.29
CA LYS A 167 6.87 -17.92 4.22
C LYS A 167 6.85 -18.82 5.45
N HIS A 168 7.99 -19.31 5.89
CA HIS A 168 8.11 -20.17 7.06
C HIS A 168 7.71 -19.41 8.33
N ILE A 169 8.29 -18.21 8.56
CA ILE A 169 8.01 -17.35 9.72
C ILE A 169 6.51 -17.05 9.84
N TYR A 170 5.88 -16.59 8.74
CA TYR A 170 4.47 -16.21 8.76
C TYR A 170 3.55 -17.43 8.85
N SER A 171 3.89 -18.55 8.22
CA SER A 171 3.08 -19.77 8.31
C SER A 171 3.07 -20.36 9.72
N GLU A 172 4.17 -20.30 10.45
CA GLU A 172 4.22 -20.73 11.85
C GLU A 172 3.45 -19.80 12.77
N ASP A 173 3.63 -18.48 12.62
CA ASP A 173 2.90 -17.51 13.44
C ASP A 173 1.37 -17.58 13.22
N PHE A 174 0.93 -17.74 11.97
CA PHE A 174 -0.51 -17.77 11.65
C PHE A 174 -1.17 -19.10 12.06
N LYS A 175 -0.41 -20.20 12.20
CA LYS A 175 -0.92 -21.47 12.73
C LYS A 175 -1.08 -21.46 14.26
N ASN A 176 -0.20 -20.74 14.95
CA ASN A 176 -0.11 -20.75 16.41
C ASN A 176 -0.94 -19.67 17.11
N ASN A 177 -1.63 -18.82 16.35
CA ASN A 177 -2.40 -17.67 16.81
C ASN A 177 -3.69 -17.45 16.01
#